data_e1627c44e7ab5930237961f5236e50dd
#
_entry.id   e1627c44e7ab5930237961f5236e50dd
#
_cell.length_a   1.000
_cell.length_b   1.000
_cell.length_c   1.000
_cell.angle_alpha   90.00
_cell.angle_beta   90.00
_cell.angle_gamma   90.00
#
_symmetry.space_group_name_H-M   'P 1'
#
loop_
_entity.id
_entity.type
_entity.pdbx_description
1 polymer ?
#
loop_
_entity_poly.entity_id
_entity_poly.type
_entity_poly.pdbx_seq_one_letter_code
_entity_poly.pdbx_strand_id
1 'polypeptide(L)'
;MSRAKLNNSIFSVLSEAVKLYCVNFPQFAKYMLFPVLGQVVGLAWIFGMANLYTSNLPLLIEEFPAFNDFSTIILCVILIVVPGMIVWMKAFWDYLVAYGALNSMTESALNTGKVYDFPAHNSLITRRTFKYVGLWLLYGIFGLLAINPLLWVLGGIFFIYFILIFQIFTFETNATITGCFKRSF
;
A
#
# COMPACT_ATOMS: atom_id res chain seq x y z
N MET A 1 -11.06 -31.20 -14.79
CA MET A 1 -9.65 -30.91 -14.41
C MET A 1 -9.39 -31.56 -13.05
N SER A 2 -8.48 -32.52 -13.01
CA SER A 2 -8.09 -33.27 -11.80
C SER A 2 -7.44 -32.27 -10.82
N ARG A 3 -8.02 -32.11 -9.62
CA ARG A 3 -7.33 -31.49 -8.49
C ARG A 3 -6.11 -32.36 -8.19
N ALA A 4 -4.94 -31.94 -8.65
CA ALA A 4 -3.71 -32.53 -8.21
C ALA A 4 -3.69 -32.50 -6.69
N LYS A 5 -3.59 -33.66 -6.06
CA LYS A 5 -3.44 -33.77 -4.60
C LYS A 5 -2.22 -32.96 -4.21
N LEU A 6 -2.42 -31.83 -3.54
CA LEU A 6 -1.37 -31.05 -2.94
C LEU A 6 -0.71 -31.84 -1.80
N ASN A 7 0.14 -32.76 -2.16
CA ASN A 7 1.16 -33.31 -1.25
C ASN A 7 2.40 -32.42 -1.32
N ASN A 8 2.19 -31.11 -1.31
CA ASN A 8 3.25 -30.15 -1.52
C ASN A 8 3.92 -29.85 -0.18
N SER A 9 5.15 -30.24 -0.05
CA SER A 9 6.05 -29.71 0.97
C SER A 9 6.00 -28.16 0.92
N ILE A 10 6.13 -27.49 2.07
CA ILE A 10 6.21 -26.03 2.15
C ILE A 10 7.24 -25.47 1.16
N PHE A 11 8.35 -26.19 0.96
CA PHE A 11 9.39 -25.82 0.00
C PHE A 11 8.93 -25.88 -1.46
N SER A 12 8.06 -26.84 -1.84
CA SER A 12 7.53 -26.87 -3.21
C SER A 12 6.57 -25.74 -3.48
N VAL A 13 5.71 -25.40 -2.52
CA VAL A 13 4.80 -24.24 -2.59
C VAL A 13 5.60 -22.93 -2.71
N LEU A 14 6.63 -22.76 -1.91
CA LEU A 14 7.49 -21.59 -1.95
C LEU A 14 8.24 -21.49 -3.30
N SER A 15 8.77 -22.60 -3.80
CA SER A 15 9.46 -22.67 -5.08
C SER A 15 8.53 -22.30 -6.23
N GLU A 16 7.31 -22.82 -6.25
CA GLU A 16 6.30 -22.48 -7.26
C GLU A 16 5.89 -21.00 -7.19
N ALA A 17 5.72 -20.45 -5.99
CA ALA A 17 5.43 -19.03 -5.81
C ALA A 17 6.56 -18.14 -6.33
N VAL A 18 7.82 -18.45 -6.00
CA VAL A 18 8.99 -17.71 -6.51
C VAL A 18 9.06 -17.81 -8.03
N LYS A 19 8.89 -19.01 -8.60
CA LYS A 19 8.89 -19.20 -10.05
C LYS A 19 7.80 -18.39 -10.75
N LEU A 20 6.58 -18.42 -10.22
CA LEU A 20 5.44 -17.63 -10.72
C LEU A 20 5.76 -16.12 -10.69
N TYR A 21 6.35 -15.66 -9.60
CA TYR A 21 6.73 -14.25 -9.45
C TYR A 21 7.82 -13.85 -10.43
N CYS A 22 8.87 -14.68 -10.59
CA CYS A 22 9.97 -14.42 -11.52
C CYS A 22 9.51 -14.40 -12.98
N VAL A 23 8.67 -15.34 -13.39
CA VAL A 23 8.15 -15.41 -14.76
C VAL A 23 7.27 -14.22 -15.12
N ASN A 24 6.46 -13.73 -14.15
CA ASN A 24 5.53 -12.63 -14.37
C ASN A 24 6.04 -11.29 -13.82
N PHE A 25 7.30 -11.24 -13.39
CA PHE A 25 7.90 -10.05 -12.76
C PHE A 25 7.72 -8.76 -13.57
N PRO A 26 7.96 -8.74 -14.91
CA PRO A 26 7.79 -7.51 -15.69
C PRO A 26 6.36 -6.94 -15.62
N GLN A 27 5.37 -7.82 -15.56
CA GLN A 27 3.96 -7.42 -15.48
C GLN A 27 3.62 -6.89 -14.09
N PHE A 28 4.05 -7.58 -13.04
CA PHE A 28 3.86 -7.14 -11.65
C PHE A 28 4.59 -5.81 -11.38
N ALA A 29 5.84 -5.70 -11.83
CA ALA A 29 6.64 -4.49 -11.68
C ALA A 29 5.99 -3.29 -12.37
N LYS A 30 5.44 -3.47 -13.56
CA LYS A 30 4.76 -2.41 -14.32
C LYS A 30 3.61 -1.78 -13.50
N TYR A 31 2.88 -2.58 -12.72
CA TYR A 31 1.77 -2.08 -11.90
C TYR A 31 2.21 -1.35 -10.66
N MET A 32 3.29 -1.83 -10.03
CA MET A 32 3.79 -1.27 -8.78
C MET A 32 4.72 -0.07 -9.00
N LEU A 33 5.34 0.05 -10.17
CA LEU A 33 6.36 1.06 -10.43
C LEU A 33 5.84 2.48 -10.23
N PHE A 34 4.73 2.83 -10.90
CA PHE A 34 4.18 4.18 -10.81
C PHE A 34 3.66 4.54 -9.41
N PRO A 35 2.88 3.68 -8.72
CA PRO A 35 2.50 3.93 -7.34
C PRO A 35 3.69 4.13 -6.40
N VAL A 36 4.72 3.30 -6.51
CA VAL A 36 5.91 3.40 -5.65
C VAL A 36 6.70 4.67 -5.96
N LEU A 37 6.95 4.96 -7.23
CA LEU A 37 7.64 6.20 -7.64
C LEU A 37 6.88 7.44 -7.19
N GLY A 38 5.55 7.45 -7.33
CA GLY A 38 4.72 8.57 -6.88
C GLY A 38 4.82 8.80 -5.36
N GLN A 39 4.88 7.72 -4.55
CA GLN A 39 5.09 7.84 -3.11
C GLN A 39 6.47 8.43 -2.80
N VAL A 40 7.52 7.93 -3.46
CA VAL A 40 8.89 8.45 -3.29
C VAL A 40 8.97 9.92 -3.68
N VAL A 41 8.39 10.31 -4.81
CA VAL A 41 8.37 11.71 -5.28
C VAL A 41 7.60 12.60 -4.29
N GLY A 42 6.43 12.16 -3.83
CA GLY A 42 5.65 12.92 -2.85
C GLY A 42 6.39 13.14 -1.54
N LEU A 43 7.02 12.10 -1.00
CA LEU A 43 7.83 12.21 0.22
C LEU A 43 9.11 13.05 -0.01
N ALA A 44 9.79 12.84 -1.13
CA ALA A 44 10.99 13.63 -1.47
C ALA A 44 10.65 15.11 -1.60
N TRP A 45 9.49 15.44 -2.18
CA TRP A 45 8.99 16.82 -2.21
C TRP A 45 8.80 17.37 -0.80
N ILE A 46 8.03 16.68 0.05
CA ILE A 46 7.71 17.15 1.41
C ILE A 46 9.01 17.38 2.20
N PHE A 47 9.86 16.37 2.29
CA PHE A 47 11.07 16.44 3.08
C PHE A 47 12.12 17.37 2.45
N GLY A 48 12.30 17.34 1.14
CA GLY A 48 13.25 18.18 0.43
C GLY A 48 12.89 19.66 0.55
N MET A 49 11.64 20.01 0.30
CA MET A 49 11.16 21.39 0.41
C MET A 49 11.12 21.88 1.85
N ALA A 50 10.71 21.02 2.81
CA ALA A 50 10.77 21.38 4.22
C ALA A 50 12.21 21.66 4.68
N ASN A 51 13.17 20.84 4.25
CA ASN A 51 14.57 21.05 4.57
C ASN A 51 15.12 22.34 3.93
N LEU A 52 14.81 22.59 2.66
CA LEU A 52 15.18 23.83 1.98
C LEU A 52 14.62 25.08 2.68
N TYR A 53 13.33 25.01 3.06
CA TYR A 53 12.67 26.11 3.77
C TYR A 53 13.32 26.37 5.13
N THR A 54 13.49 25.34 5.96
CA THR A 54 14.06 25.48 7.30
C THR A 54 15.51 25.93 7.28
N SER A 55 16.31 25.48 6.31
CA SER A 55 17.71 25.87 6.17
C SER A 55 17.87 27.35 5.74
N ASN A 56 16.92 27.88 4.98
CA ASN A 56 16.97 29.25 4.49
C ASN A 56 16.11 30.21 5.34
N LEU A 57 15.35 29.72 6.30
CA LEU A 57 14.45 30.53 7.12
C LEU A 57 15.15 31.70 7.82
N PRO A 58 16.36 31.57 8.41
CA PRO A 58 17.07 32.70 9.01
C PRO A 58 17.34 33.84 8.04
N LEU A 59 17.79 33.50 6.82
CA LEU A 59 18.04 34.48 5.76
C LEU A 59 16.75 35.15 5.28
N LEU A 60 15.66 34.37 5.17
CA LEU A 60 14.35 34.89 4.77
C LEU A 60 13.79 35.86 5.79
N ILE A 61 13.97 35.60 7.09
CA ILE A 61 13.53 36.52 8.17
C ILE A 61 14.34 37.82 8.14
N GLU A 62 15.64 37.71 7.87
CA GLU A 62 16.55 38.87 7.80
C GLU A 62 16.17 39.79 6.62
N GLU A 63 15.90 39.21 5.46
CA GLU A 63 15.59 39.93 4.24
C GLU A 63 14.12 40.40 4.15
N PHE A 64 13.20 39.60 4.72
CA PHE A 64 11.77 39.88 4.70
C PHE A 64 11.16 39.68 6.10
N PRO A 65 10.96 40.76 6.88
CA PRO A 65 10.45 40.69 8.25
C PRO A 65 9.09 39.99 8.38
N ALA A 66 8.29 39.94 7.30
CA ALA A 66 7.03 39.22 7.26
C ALA A 66 7.17 37.70 7.53
N PHE A 67 8.33 37.10 7.27
CA PHE A 67 8.60 35.69 7.59
C PHE A 67 8.82 35.43 9.08
N ASN A 68 8.88 36.48 9.92
CA ASN A 68 8.88 36.33 11.37
C ASN A 68 7.45 36.21 11.94
N ASP A 69 6.43 36.49 11.12
CA ASP A 69 5.04 36.35 11.53
C ASP A 69 4.58 34.88 11.45
N PHE A 70 3.98 34.40 12.54
CA PHE A 70 3.54 32.99 12.67
C PHE A 70 2.55 32.58 11.58
N SER A 71 1.66 33.46 11.15
CA SER A 71 0.71 33.20 10.07
C SER A 71 1.39 33.00 8.72
N THR A 72 2.44 33.76 8.44
CA THR A 72 3.24 33.64 7.20
C THR A 72 4.02 32.33 7.20
N ILE A 73 4.62 31.94 8.34
CA ILE A 73 5.30 30.65 8.48
C ILE A 73 4.34 29.50 8.21
N ILE A 74 3.15 29.50 8.83
CA ILE A 74 2.15 28.46 8.59
C ILE A 74 1.71 28.41 7.13
N LEU A 75 1.46 29.55 6.51
CA LEU A 75 1.07 29.60 5.10
C LEU A 75 2.15 29.00 4.19
N CYS A 76 3.42 29.33 4.42
CA CYS A 76 4.53 28.75 3.68
C CYS A 76 4.63 27.23 3.87
N VAL A 77 4.49 26.74 5.10
CA VAL A 77 4.50 25.30 5.38
C VAL A 77 3.34 24.61 4.65
N ILE A 78 2.15 25.18 4.67
CA ILE A 78 1.00 24.63 3.94
C ILE A 78 1.29 24.57 2.43
N LEU A 79 1.77 25.65 1.84
CA LEU A 79 2.08 25.72 0.41
C LEU A 79 3.15 24.73 -0.01
N ILE A 80 4.09 24.41 0.87
CA ILE A 80 5.16 23.45 0.63
C ILE A 80 4.65 22.00 0.79
N VAL A 81 3.92 21.72 1.86
CA VAL A 81 3.55 20.36 2.25
C VAL A 81 2.36 19.84 1.45
N VAL A 82 1.34 20.68 1.20
CA VAL A 82 0.08 20.24 0.58
C VAL A 82 0.29 19.63 -0.81
N PRO A 83 1.07 20.20 -1.76
CA PRO A 83 1.27 19.59 -3.07
C PRO A 83 1.92 18.19 -2.96
N GLY A 84 2.95 18.05 -2.11
CA GLY A 84 3.60 16.78 -1.86
C GLY A 84 2.65 15.74 -1.24
N MET A 85 1.80 16.17 -0.29
CA MET A 85 0.78 15.30 0.30
C MET A 85 -0.25 14.84 -0.73
N ILE A 86 -0.70 15.70 -1.63
CA ILE A 86 -1.66 15.33 -2.69
C ILE A 86 -1.04 14.27 -3.60
N VAL A 87 0.20 14.46 -4.04
CA VAL A 87 0.92 13.48 -4.86
C VAL A 87 1.08 12.16 -4.11
N TRP A 88 1.51 12.23 -2.85
CA TRP A 88 1.71 11.04 -2.02
C TRP A 88 0.39 10.29 -1.77
N MET A 89 -0.68 10.99 -1.41
CA MET A 89 -2.00 10.36 -1.17
C MET A 89 -2.55 9.71 -2.43
N LYS A 90 -2.42 10.35 -3.60
CA LYS A 90 -2.83 9.77 -4.88
C LYS A 90 -2.02 8.50 -5.18
N ALA A 91 -0.70 8.57 -5.03
CA ALA A 91 0.19 7.44 -5.26
C ALA A 91 -0.05 6.31 -4.25
N PHE A 92 -0.35 6.64 -2.99
CA PHE A 92 -0.75 5.66 -1.99
C PHE A 92 -2.06 4.96 -2.37
N TRP A 93 -3.05 5.72 -2.83
CA TRP A 93 -4.29 5.14 -3.36
C TRP A 93 -4.02 4.18 -4.52
N ASP A 94 -3.23 4.60 -5.50
CA ASP A 94 -2.86 3.76 -6.65
C ASP A 94 -2.10 2.51 -6.21
N TYR A 95 -1.26 2.61 -5.17
CA TYR A 95 -0.58 1.47 -4.55
C TYR A 95 -1.58 0.46 -3.95
N LEU A 96 -2.59 0.92 -3.22
CA LEU A 96 -3.61 0.05 -2.64
C LEU A 96 -4.38 -0.70 -3.73
N VAL A 97 -4.75 0.00 -4.79
CA VAL A 97 -5.45 -0.59 -5.94
C VAL A 97 -4.56 -1.60 -6.66
N ALA A 98 -3.29 -1.26 -6.91
CA ALA A 98 -2.31 -2.15 -7.53
C ALA A 98 -2.07 -3.41 -6.70
N TYR A 99 -1.96 -3.27 -5.36
CA TYR A 99 -1.81 -4.41 -4.46
C TYR A 99 -2.99 -5.40 -4.54
N GLY A 100 -4.22 -4.87 -4.55
CA GLY A 100 -5.41 -5.71 -4.75
C GLY A 100 -5.45 -6.37 -6.13
N ALA A 101 -5.05 -5.65 -7.18
CA ALA A 101 -4.95 -6.20 -8.53
C ALA A 101 -3.92 -7.32 -8.62
N LEU A 102 -2.75 -7.19 -7.96
CA LEU A 102 -1.73 -8.23 -7.92
C LEU A 102 -2.24 -9.55 -7.32
N ASN A 103 -3.05 -9.48 -6.26
CA ASN A 103 -3.66 -10.68 -5.68
C ASN A 103 -4.54 -11.40 -6.71
N SER A 104 -5.39 -10.66 -7.43
CA SER A 104 -6.25 -11.22 -8.48
C SER A 104 -5.45 -11.74 -9.69
N MET A 105 -4.36 -11.05 -10.07
CA MET A 105 -3.45 -11.50 -11.13
C MET A 105 -2.77 -12.81 -10.77
N THR A 106 -2.35 -12.96 -9.51
CA THR A 106 -1.73 -14.18 -8.99
C THR A 106 -2.71 -15.36 -9.03
N GLU A 107 -3.95 -15.14 -8.60
CA GLU A 107 -5.02 -16.15 -8.70
C GLU A 107 -5.25 -16.58 -10.16
N SER A 108 -5.35 -15.61 -11.05
CA SER A 108 -5.52 -15.85 -12.48
C SER A 108 -4.38 -16.69 -13.07
N ALA A 109 -3.13 -16.35 -12.71
CA ALA A 109 -1.94 -17.08 -13.16
C ALA A 109 -1.93 -18.52 -12.64
N LEU A 110 -2.34 -18.76 -11.39
CA LEU A 110 -2.42 -20.09 -10.80
C LEU A 110 -3.52 -20.96 -11.45
N ASN A 111 -4.67 -20.37 -11.76
CA ASN A 111 -5.81 -21.09 -12.29
C ASN A 111 -5.74 -21.35 -13.80
N THR A 112 -5.17 -20.42 -14.57
CA THR A 112 -5.21 -20.43 -16.05
C THR A 112 -3.83 -20.44 -16.71
N GLY A 113 -2.77 -20.28 -15.95
CA GLY A 113 -1.40 -20.12 -16.44
C GLY A 113 -1.12 -18.76 -17.11
N LYS A 114 -2.09 -17.84 -17.11
CA LYS A 114 -1.97 -16.52 -17.74
C LYS A 114 -2.39 -15.43 -16.78
N VAL A 115 -1.68 -14.31 -16.86
CA VAL A 115 -2.07 -13.06 -16.18
C VAL A 115 -2.99 -12.28 -17.11
N TYR A 116 -4.24 -12.03 -16.68
CA TYR A 116 -5.20 -11.24 -17.43
C TYR A 116 -4.87 -9.74 -17.38
N ASP A 117 -5.50 -8.97 -18.26
CA ASP A 117 -5.29 -7.53 -18.35
C ASP A 117 -5.72 -6.77 -17.10
N PHE A 118 -4.98 -5.73 -16.81
CA PHE A 118 -5.12 -4.82 -15.67
C PHE A 118 -6.53 -4.25 -15.42
N PRO A 119 -7.29 -3.79 -16.43
CA PRO A 119 -8.62 -3.20 -16.20
C PRO A 119 -9.57 -4.13 -15.46
N ALA A 120 -9.53 -5.44 -15.76
CA ALA A 120 -10.38 -6.42 -15.11
C ALA A 120 -10.04 -6.57 -13.61
N HIS A 121 -8.76 -6.62 -13.27
CA HIS A 121 -8.29 -6.75 -11.89
C HIS A 121 -8.56 -5.48 -11.08
N ASN A 122 -8.34 -4.30 -11.69
CA ASN A 122 -8.59 -3.02 -11.06
C ASN A 122 -10.08 -2.83 -10.72
N SER A 123 -10.99 -3.27 -11.57
CA SER A 123 -12.43 -3.13 -11.36
C SER A 123 -12.94 -3.84 -10.10
N LEU A 124 -12.29 -4.91 -9.66
CA LEU A 124 -12.64 -5.63 -8.43
C LEU A 124 -12.47 -4.75 -7.19
N ILE A 125 -11.40 -3.98 -7.16
CA ILE A 125 -11.10 -3.10 -6.03
C ILE A 125 -11.90 -1.79 -6.11
N THR A 126 -11.99 -1.18 -7.29
CA THR A 126 -12.70 0.09 -7.46
C THR A 126 -14.20 -0.01 -7.17
N ARG A 127 -14.84 -1.13 -7.45
CA ARG A 127 -16.25 -1.37 -7.08
C ARG A 127 -16.48 -1.50 -5.58
N ARG A 128 -15.44 -1.82 -4.80
CA ARG A 128 -15.51 -2.10 -3.36
C ARG A 128 -14.60 -1.19 -2.53
N THR A 129 -14.30 -0.02 -3.09
CA THR A 129 -13.34 0.97 -2.57
C THR A 129 -13.47 1.22 -1.07
N PHE A 130 -14.66 1.60 -0.59
CA PHE A 130 -14.85 1.93 0.83
C PHE A 130 -14.59 0.75 1.78
N LYS A 131 -15.00 -0.45 1.39
CA LYS A 131 -14.71 -1.67 2.17
C LYS A 131 -13.21 -1.96 2.18
N TYR A 132 -12.54 -1.76 1.06
CA TYR A 132 -11.11 -1.98 0.92
C TYR A 132 -10.29 -0.99 1.76
N VAL A 133 -10.65 0.30 1.73
CA VAL A 133 -10.04 1.32 2.60
C VAL A 133 -10.29 1.01 4.07
N GLY A 134 -11.50 0.65 4.44
CA GLY A 134 -11.83 0.24 5.81
C GLY A 134 -11.00 -0.96 6.29
N LEU A 135 -10.77 -1.93 5.41
CA LEU A 135 -9.92 -3.08 5.70
C LEU A 135 -8.45 -2.65 5.92
N TRP A 136 -7.93 -1.75 5.08
CA TRP A 136 -6.59 -1.19 5.22
C TRP A 136 -6.42 -0.40 6.52
N LEU A 137 -7.40 0.43 6.87
CA LEU A 137 -7.36 1.19 8.12
C LEU A 137 -7.32 0.28 9.34
N LEU A 138 -8.19 -0.74 9.38
CA LEU A 138 -8.19 -1.71 10.48
C LEU A 138 -6.90 -2.50 10.54
N TYR A 139 -6.40 -2.98 9.40
CA TYR A 139 -5.11 -3.69 9.34
C TYR A 139 -3.94 -2.79 9.74
N GLY A 140 -3.98 -1.52 9.36
CA GLY A 140 -3.00 -0.50 9.74
C GLY A 140 -2.91 -0.28 11.25
N ILE A 141 -4.03 -0.40 11.99
CA ILE A 141 -4.02 -0.32 13.45
C ILE A 141 -3.14 -1.42 14.06
N PHE A 142 -3.22 -2.65 13.55
CA PHE A 142 -2.35 -3.75 14.02
C PHE A 142 -0.88 -3.49 13.66
N GLY A 143 -0.61 -2.88 12.50
CA GLY A 143 0.73 -2.42 12.13
C GLY A 143 1.27 -1.37 13.09
N LEU A 144 0.46 -0.39 13.48
CA LEU A 144 0.85 0.62 14.47
C LEU A 144 1.11 0.01 15.85
N LEU A 145 0.31 -0.98 16.26
CA LEU A 145 0.58 -1.73 17.51
C LEU A 145 1.90 -2.49 17.44
N ALA A 146 2.24 -3.05 16.28
CA ALA A 146 3.50 -3.75 16.07
C ALA A 146 4.74 -2.82 16.10
N ILE A 147 4.57 -1.53 15.83
CA ILE A 147 5.66 -0.54 15.92
C ILE A 147 5.91 -0.11 17.38
N ASN A 148 4.90 -0.20 18.25
CA ASN A 148 5.06 0.19 19.65
C ASN A 148 5.92 -0.84 20.42
N PRO A 149 7.05 -0.44 21.05
CA PRO A 149 7.96 -1.38 21.73
C PRO A 149 7.29 -2.23 22.81
N LEU A 150 6.26 -1.71 23.48
CA LEU A 150 5.52 -2.43 24.53
C LEU A 150 4.50 -3.43 23.97
N LEU A 151 4.01 -3.20 22.75
CA LEU A 151 2.94 -3.98 22.13
C LEU A 151 3.39 -4.73 20.89
N TRP A 152 4.65 -4.63 20.52
CA TRP A 152 5.19 -5.16 19.26
C TRP A 152 4.94 -6.67 19.09
N VAL A 153 5.09 -7.46 20.17
CA VAL A 153 4.86 -8.92 20.13
C VAL A 153 3.40 -9.21 19.85
N LEU A 154 2.49 -8.51 20.54
CA LEU A 154 1.05 -8.66 20.36
C LEU A 154 0.64 -8.19 18.96
N GLY A 155 1.11 -7.02 18.53
CA GLY A 155 0.88 -6.48 17.21
C GLY A 155 1.42 -7.38 16.10
N GLY A 156 2.61 -7.95 16.29
CA GLY A 156 3.22 -8.90 15.36
C GLY A 156 2.41 -10.19 15.23
N ILE A 157 1.91 -10.73 16.33
CA ILE A 157 1.03 -11.89 16.32
C ILE A 157 -0.24 -11.59 15.51
N PHE A 158 -0.93 -10.48 15.80
CA PHE A 158 -2.12 -10.10 15.04
C PHE A 158 -1.82 -9.83 13.57
N PHE A 159 -0.66 -9.21 13.28
CA PHE A 159 -0.25 -8.96 11.90
C PHE A 159 -0.09 -10.26 11.11
N ILE A 160 0.51 -11.29 11.70
CA ILE A 160 0.68 -12.61 11.08
C ILE A 160 -0.68 -13.31 10.92
N TYR A 161 -1.53 -13.30 11.94
CA TYR A 161 -2.86 -13.92 11.88
C TYR A 161 -3.73 -13.33 10.78
N PHE A 162 -3.63 -12.04 10.55
CA PHE A 162 -4.47 -11.35 9.56
C PHE A 162 -3.78 -11.11 8.22
N ILE A 163 -2.63 -11.76 7.96
CA ILE A 163 -1.89 -11.59 6.71
C ILE A 163 -2.71 -11.94 5.45
N LEU A 164 -3.65 -12.89 5.57
CA LEU A 164 -4.48 -13.35 4.47
C LEU A 164 -5.75 -12.52 4.25
N ILE A 165 -5.98 -11.47 5.04
CA ILE A 165 -7.19 -10.65 4.99
C ILE A 165 -7.46 -10.08 3.60
N PHE A 166 -6.43 -9.56 2.94
CA PHE A 166 -6.56 -8.94 1.62
C PHE A 166 -6.83 -9.95 0.53
N GLN A 167 -6.26 -11.15 0.63
CA GLN A 167 -6.51 -12.27 -0.28
C GLN A 167 -7.97 -12.70 -0.17
N ILE A 168 -8.48 -12.92 1.05
CA ILE A 168 -9.87 -13.28 1.29
C ILE A 168 -10.80 -12.21 0.72
N PHE A 169 -10.52 -10.94 0.97
CA PHE A 169 -11.31 -9.83 0.44
C PHE A 169 -11.34 -9.80 -1.08
N THR A 170 -10.21 -10.09 -1.72
CA THR A 170 -10.08 -10.06 -3.19
C THR A 170 -10.81 -11.22 -3.83
N PHE A 171 -10.66 -12.43 -3.28
CA PHE A 171 -11.24 -13.67 -3.84
C PHE A 171 -12.74 -13.81 -3.60
N GLU A 172 -13.24 -13.29 -2.48
CA GLU A 172 -14.66 -13.40 -2.15
C GLU A 172 -15.43 -12.14 -2.51
N THR A 173 -16.30 -12.23 -3.50
CA THR A 173 -17.10 -11.09 -3.99
C THR A 173 -18.02 -10.49 -2.94
N ASN A 174 -18.53 -11.29 -2.00
CA ASN A 174 -19.44 -10.87 -0.95
C ASN A 174 -18.79 -10.74 0.44
N ALA A 175 -17.45 -10.73 0.51
CA ALA A 175 -16.77 -10.60 1.78
C ALA A 175 -17.11 -9.26 2.47
N THR A 176 -17.43 -9.37 3.76
CA THR A 176 -17.54 -8.22 4.67
C THR A 176 -16.22 -8.02 5.39
N ILE A 177 -15.96 -6.81 5.89
CA ILE A 177 -14.72 -6.51 6.64
C ILE A 177 -14.57 -7.50 7.81
N THR A 178 -15.58 -7.63 8.65
CA THR A 178 -15.59 -8.56 9.79
C THR A 178 -15.48 -10.02 9.36
N GLY A 179 -16.06 -10.39 8.21
CA GLY A 179 -15.93 -11.71 7.62
C GLY A 179 -14.49 -12.05 7.19
N CYS A 180 -13.78 -11.09 6.64
CA CYS A 180 -12.37 -11.26 6.28
C CYS A 180 -11.50 -11.54 7.52
N PHE A 181 -11.71 -10.79 8.60
CA PHE A 181 -11.00 -11.03 9.86
C PHE A 181 -11.32 -12.40 10.45
N LYS A 182 -12.60 -12.78 10.51
CA LYS A 182 -13.04 -14.08 11.06
C LYS A 182 -12.50 -15.28 10.28
N ARG A 183 -12.28 -15.14 8.97
CA ARG A 183 -11.78 -16.24 8.13
C ARG A 183 -10.26 -16.28 8.00
N SER A 184 -9.60 -15.16 8.27
CA SER A 184 -8.14 -15.09 8.33
C SER A 184 -7.59 -15.70 9.63
N PHE A 185 -8.41 -15.69 10.69
CA PHE A 185 -8.12 -16.33 11.99
C PHE A 185 -8.39 -17.84 11.92
#